data_cca5e16eaaa2298ea6c7326af915c25b
#
_entry.id   cca5e16eaaa2298ea6c7326af915c25b
#
_cell.length_a   1.000
_cell.length_b   1.000
_cell.length_c   1.000
_cell.angle_alpha   90.00
_cell.angle_beta   90.00
_cell.angle_gamma   90.00
#
_symmetry.space_group_name_H-M   'P 1'
#
loop_
_entity.id
_entity.type
_entity.pdbx_description
1 polymer ?
#
loop_
_entity_poly.entity_id
_entity_poly.type
_entity_poly.pdbx_seq_one_letter_code
_entity_poly.pdbx_strand_id
1 'polypeptide(L)'
;MKRWILFAGIVLAGVASVVVSERQKVDVPASPAALLYLVADTEQELTRMPVSFTRMSDAEEIRIGNELALAYAGGEERDNTPEVAIVNRYLTRVGEQVARNAHRKLPYKFHYIPSPYFINAFALPGGHVYVGGGLLELMDSEDELAAVIGHEIEHIDHYDCAERVQREQALRQLPLGGLVALPIEIFEAGYSKDQELQADRDGTRLAVETGYSASGAIRMFETFARLYQEHASKAKTPQEELSRVAQQTLEGYFRSHPLPSERIAQVQKLIASEGWTARPERDLAVAYIFWTARAQAALDVRQYAHAEQLANRSLQLRPDQPKAFQVLALARFGQANFSGAAEAYRKILEIDNTSHPEIIAAYAQALAASDRRTGVTEFRQWVENVKGEKPFQLGVAEAGLALLAGDSEPVRKLEIELKQSSDGQAPAWIGELGWWYYLDANYQKAVDLLSDAVQQRPGELQMGLHLAWALIEVRRYGDALQRLEDAVYDPRIQSEKAMARAVAHWLAQQHDQALLDLKAALGGQPEWENSSWVKALYSPLAAQSVQEMLAERERRKQKSRIATTR
;
A
#
# COMPACT_ATOMS: atom_id res chain seq x y z
N MET A 1 -51.59 -26.30 -32.43
CA MET A 1 -50.96 -27.14 -31.40
C MET A 1 -49.76 -27.92 -31.94
N LYS A 2 -49.89 -28.80 -32.94
CA LYS A 2 -48.76 -29.64 -33.46
C LYS A 2 -47.51 -28.86 -33.93
N ARG A 3 -47.70 -27.68 -34.56
CA ARG A 3 -46.57 -26.83 -35.00
C ARG A 3 -45.77 -26.22 -33.86
N TRP A 4 -46.42 -25.82 -32.76
CA TRP A 4 -45.77 -25.28 -31.58
C TRP A 4 -45.03 -26.36 -30.78
N ILE A 5 -45.52 -27.58 -30.76
CA ILE A 5 -44.86 -28.74 -30.13
C ILE A 5 -43.60 -29.10 -30.92
N LEU A 6 -43.67 -29.08 -32.28
CA LEU A 6 -42.52 -29.32 -33.12
C LEU A 6 -41.45 -28.24 -32.98
N PHE A 7 -41.84 -26.96 -32.91
CA PHE A 7 -40.97 -25.83 -32.68
C PHE A 7 -40.30 -25.92 -31.31
N ALA A 8 -41.05 -26.17 -30.25
CA ALA A 8 -40.54 -26.37 -28.90
C ALA A 8 -39.57 -27.60 -28.85
N GLY A 9 -39.86 -28.66 -29.56
CA GLY A 9 -39.01 -29.84 -29.67
C GLY A 9 -37.67 -29.54 -30.36
N ILE A 10 -37.66 -28.72 -31.43
CA ILE A 10 -36.46 -28.30 -32.13
C ILE A 10 -35.61 -27.36 -31.26
N VAL A 11 -36.26 -26.42 -30.57
CA VAL A 11 -35.59 -25.50 -29.63
C VAL A 11 -34.95 -26.27 -28.46
N LEU A 12 -35.71 -27.21 -27.85
CA LEU A 12 -35.17 -28.07 -26.78
C LEU A 12 -34.04 -28.97 -27.24
N ALA A 13 -34.09 -29.51 -28.45
CA ALA A 13 -33.02 -30.33 -29.01
C ALA A 13 -31.80 -29.48 -29.34
N GLY A 14 -31.98 -28.24 -29.82
CA GLY A 14 -30.90 -27.28 -30.03
C GLY A 14 -30.22 -26.89 -28.73
N VAL A 15 -30.99 -26.51 -27.74
CA VAL A 15 -30.48 -26.18 -26.39
C VAL A 15 -29.76 -27.39 -25.76
N ALA A 16 -30.35 -28.59 -25.87
CA ALA A 16 -29.70 -29.80 -25.35
C ALA A 16 -28.38 -30.11 -26.07
N SER A 17 -28.32 -29.89 -27.39
CA SER A 17 -27.07 -30.07 -28.16
C SER A 17 -25.99 -29.08 -27.74
N VAL A 18 -26.34 -27.82 -27.56
CA VAL A 18 -25.41 -26.78 -27.08
C VAL A 18 -24.94 -27.09 -25.65
N VAL A 19 -25.86 -27.43 -24.74
CA VAL A 19 -25.53 -27.81 -23.35
C VAL A 19 -24.60 -29.05 -23.32
N VAL A 20 -24.82 -30.05 -24.19
CA VAL A 20 -23.96 -31.24 -24.28
C VAL A 20 -22.58 -30.86 -24.83
N SER A 21 -22.52 -30.01 -25.86
CA SER A 21 -21.26 -29.51 -26.43
C SER A 21 -20.46 -28.71 -25.39
N GLU A 22 -21.12 -27.80 -24.69
CA GLU A 22 -20.46 -26.99 -23.64
C GLU A 22 -20.05 -27.83 -22.42
N ARG A 23 -20.84 -28.87 -22.08
CA ARG A 23 -20.48 -29.81 -21.00
C ARG A 23 -19.21 -30.62 -21.31
N GLN A 24 -18.90 -30.84 -22.55
CA GLN A 24 -17.65 -31.49 -22.99
C GLN A 24 -16.44 -30.59 -22.87
N LYS A 25 -16.63 -29.28 -22.77
CA LYS A 25 -15.58 -28.26 -22.57
C LYS A 25 -15.21 -28.04 -21.08
N VAL A 26 -15.98 -28.59 -20.14
CA VAL A 26 -15.81 -28.34 -18.70
C VAL A 26 -15.31 -29.58 -17.98
N ASP A 27 -14.03 -29.61 -17.63
CA ASP A 27 -13.37 -30.71 -16.90
C ASP A 27 -13.58 -30.61 -15.34
N VAL A 28 -14.67 -30.02 -14.87
CA VAL A 28 -14.94 -29.78 -13.44
C VAL A 28 -16.06 -30.69 -12.94
N PRO A 29 -15.93 -31.27 -11.71
CA PRO A 29 -17.02 -32.04 -11.09
C PRO A 29 -18.30 -31.21 -11.02
N ALA A 30 -19.44 -31.83 -11.30
CA ALA A 30 -20.75 -31.19 -11.32
C ALA A 30 -21.06 -30.51 -9.98
N SER A 31 -20.83 -29.20 -9.89
CA SER A 31 -21.18 -28.33 -8.78
C SER A 31 -22.30 -27.36 -9.21
N PRO A 32 -23.10 -26.80 -8.28
CA PRO A 32 -24.06 -25.77 -8.63
C PRO A 32 -23.44 -24.54 -9.31
N ALA A 33 -22.21 -24.19 -8.96
CA ALA A 33 -21.47 -23.10 -9.58
C ALA A 33 -21.09 -23.40 -11.03
N ALA A 34 -20.65 -24.64 -11.31
CA ALA A 34 -20.33 -25.08 -12.68
C ALA A 34 -21.58 -25.09 -13.61
N LEU A 35 -22.76 -25.42 -13.06
CA LEU A 35 -24.02 -25.35 -13.80
C LEU A 35 -24.44 -23.92 -14.11
N LEU A 36 -24.29 -22.99 -13.16
CA LEU A 36 -24.56 -21.57 -13.38
C LEU A 36 -23.62 -20.97 -14.42
N TYR A 37 -22.32 -21.32 -14.35
CA TYR A 37 -21.34 -20.91 -15.35
C TYR A 37 -21.72 -21.43 -16.75
N LEU A 38 -22.07 -22.71 -16.87
CA LEU A 38 -22.48 -23.32 -18.14
C LEU A 38 -23.71 -22.63 -18.75
N VAL A 39 -24.70 -22.28 -17.93
CA VAL A 39 -25.90 -21.55 -18.39
C VAL A 39 -25.52 -20.15 -18.88
N ALA A 40 -24.68 -19.44 -18.14
CA ALA A 40 -24.23 -18.10 -18.50
C ALA A 40 -23.38 -18.10 -19.79
N ASP A 41 -22.48 -19.07 -19.94
CA ASP A 41 -21.66 -19.24 -21.14
C ASP A 41 -22.50 -19.59 -22.38
N THR A 42 -23.48 -20.50 -22.22
CA THR A 42 -24.43 -20.86 -23.30
C THR A 42 -25.28 -19.65 -23.72
N GLU A 43 -25.74 -18.82 -22.76
CA GLU A 43 -26.51 -17.61 -23.06
C GLU A 43 -25.65 -16.59 -23.82
N GLN A 44 -24.38 -16.42 -23.44
CA GLN A 44 -23.45 -15.53 -24.12
C GLN A 44 -23.21 -15.95 -25.56
N GLU A 45 -22.95 -17.23 -25.85
CA GLU A 45 -22.74 -17.72 -27.19
C GLU A 45 -24.01 -17.61 -28.06
N LEU A 46 -25.18 -17.92 -27.56
CA LEU A 46 -26.45 -17.78 -28.29
C LEU A 46 -26.78 -16.34 -28.66
N THR A 47 -26.41 -15.39 -27.84
CA THR A 47 -26.65 -13.94 -28.08
C THR A 47 -25.59 -13.32 -28.98
N ARG A 48 -24.40 -13.92 -29.09
CA ARG A 48 -23.29 -13.44 -29.91
C ARG A 48 -23.52 -13.69 -31.42
N MET A 49 -24.08 -14.84 -31.78
CA MET A 49 -24.21 -15.28 -33.20
C MET A 49 -24.86 -14.24 -34.13
N PRO A 50 -25.96 -13.55 -33.79
CA PRO A 50 -26.56 -12.53 -34.67
C PRO A 50 -25.66 -11.32 -34.90
N VAL A 51 -24.85 -10.93 -33.89
CA VAL A 51 -24.06 -9.71 -33.90
C VAL A 51 -22.78 -9.86 -34.70
N SER A 52 -22.19 -11.06 -34.72
CA SER A 52 -20.96 -11.34 -35.49
C SER A 52 -21.11 -11.16 -37.02
N PHE A 53 -22.34 -11.21 -37.55
CA PHE A 53 -22.63 -10.94 -38.96
C PHE A 53 -22.72 -9.45 -39.33
N THR A 54 -22.79 -8.56 -38.36
CA THR A 54 -23.00 -7.10 -38.57
C THR A 54 -21.93 -6.30 -37.84
N ARG A 55 -20.64 -6.63 -38.04
CA ARG A 55 -19.52 -5.94 -37.38
C ARG A 55 -19.48 -4.46 -37.70
N MET A 56 -19.29 -3.64 -36.66
CA MET A 56 -19.04 -2.23 -36.85
C MET A 56 -17.69 -1.97 -37.52
N SER A 57 -17.54 -0.81 -38.15
CA SER A 57 -16.27 -0.42 -38.77
C SER A 57 -15.24 0.00 -37.69
N ASP A 58 -13.93 -0.14 -38.01
CA ASP A 58 -12.86 0.30 -37.11
C ASP A 58 -13.01 1.80 -36.72
N ALA A 59 -13.43 2.65 -37.67
CA ALA A 59 -13.64 4.07 -37.39
C ALA A 59 -14.77 4.33 -36.38
N GLU A 60 -15.83 3.56 -36.46
CA GLU A 60 -16.94 3.64 -35.51
C GLU A 60 -16.56 3.07 -34.16
N GLU A 61 -15.84 1.97 -34.13
CA GLU A 61 -15.31 1.34 -32.93
C GLU A 61 -14.37 2.29 -32.17
N ILE A 62 -13.43 2.95 -32.87
CA ILE A 62 -12.52 3.95 -32.28
C ILE A 62 -13.31 5.14 -31.71
N ARG A 63 -14.34 5.62 -32.42
CA ARG A 63 -15.18 6.71 -31.93
C ARG A 63 -15.88 6.34 -30.63
N ILE A 64 -16.51 5.18 -30.59
CA ILE A 64 -17.21 4.66 -29.41
C ILE A 64 -16.23 4.45 -28.25
N GLY A 65 -15.09 3.84 -28.51
CA GLY A 65 -14.06 3.62 -27.49
C GLY A 65 -13.54 4.91 -26.89
N ASN A 66 -13.29 5.94 -27.70
CA ASN A 66 -12.90 7.25 -27.19
C ASN A 66 -14.00 7.93 -26.33
N GLU A 67 -15.27 7.80 -26.71
CA GLU A 67 -16.41 8.32 -25.92
C GLU A 67 -16.53 7.59 -24.57
N LEU A 68 -16.40 6.28 -24.56
CA LEU A 68 -16.37 5.50 -23.34
C LEU A 68 -15.17 5.85 -22.45
N ALA A 69 -13.97 5.96 -23.02
CA ALA A 69 -12.76 6.33 -22.30
C ALA A 69 -12.86 7.73 -21.66
N LEU A 70 -13.48 8.69 -22.34
CA LEU A 70 -13.74 10.03 -21.77
C LEU A 70 -14.71 9.98 -20.58
N ALA A 71 -15.74 9.13 -20.62
CA ALA A 71 -16.65 8.95 -19.51
C ALA A 71 -15.93 8.36 -18.27
N TYR A 72 -14.88 7.60 -18.52
CA TYR A 72 -14.01 6.98 -17.49
C TYR A 72 -13.01 7.95 -16.89
N ALA A 73 -12.39 8.81 -17.72
CA ALA A 73 -11.34 9.74 -17.31
C ALA A 73 -11.77 10.69 -16.16
N GLY A 74 -13.07 10.92 -15.98
CA GLY A 74 -13.58 11.68 -14.84
C GLY A 74 -13.26 11.07 -13.46
N GLY A 75 -12.81 9.81 -13.40
CA GLY A 75 -12.32 9.13 -12.20
C GLY A 75 -10.79 9.15 -12.06
N GLU A 76 -10.05 9.20 -13.19
CA GLU A 76 -8.57 9.13 -13.23
C GLU A 76 -7.90 10.49 -12.92
N GLU A 77 -8.56 11.62 -13.20
CA GLU A 77 -7.98 12.96 -13.00
C GLU A 77 -7.69 13.35 -11.55
N ARG A 78 -8.13 12.56 -10.58
CA ARG A 78 -8.00 12.89 -9.15
C ARG A 78 -6.67 12.51 -8.51
N ASP A 79 -5.90 11.58 -9.08
CA ASP A 79 -4.63 11.11 -8.53
C ASP A 79 -3.46 11.36 -9.50
N ASN A 80 -3.08 12.61 -9.65
CA ASN A 80 -1.94 12.99 -10.49
C ASN A 80 -0.63 13.03 -9.68
N THR A 81 -0.31 11.93 -8.98
CA THR A 81 0.96 11.82 -8.26
C THR A 81 2.11 11.46 -9.22
N PRO A 82 3.37 11.80 -8.86
CA PRO A 82 4.53 11.38 -9.64
C PRO A 82 4.60 9.86 -9.88
N GLU A 83 4.19 9.06 -8.89
CA GLU A 83 4.16 7.62 -8.96
C GLU A 83 3.14 7.12 -10.01
N VAL A 84 1.94 7.68 -10.02
CA VAL A 84 0.91 7.37 -11.04
C VAL A 84 1.43 7.68 -12.44
N ALA A 85 2.08 8.83 -12.61
CA ALA A 85 2.67 9.21 -13.90
C ALA A 85 3.80 8.25 -14.33
N ILE A 86 4.59 7.73 -13.38
CA ILE A 86 5.64 6.73 -13.66
C ILE A 86 5.00 5.41 -14.12
N VAL A 87 3.99 4.92 -13.40
CA VAL A 87 3.30 3.67 -13.74
C VAL A 87 2.60 3.78 -15.09
N ASN A 88 1.91 4.89 -15.39
CA ASN A 88 1.26 5.13 -16.67
C ASN A 88 2.26 5.10 -17.86
N ARG A 89 3.40 5.77 -17.72
CA ARG A 89 4.44 5.73 -18.76
C ARG A 89 5.01 4.33 -18.96
N TYR A 90 5.22 3.61 -17.85
CA TYR A 90 5.70 2.25 -17.90
C TYR A 90 4.70 1.31 -18.60
N LEU A 91 3.43 1.37 -18.20
CA LEU A 91 2.34 0.60 -18.78
C LEU A 91 2.20 0.89 -20.28
N THR A 92 2.24 2.17 -20.66
CA THR A 92 2.19 2.60 -22.08
C THR A 92 3.36 1.98 -22.87
N ARG A 93 4.59 2.03 -22.35
CA ARG A 93 5.77 1.46 -22.99
C ARG A 93 5.62 -0.06 -23.22
N VAL A 94 5.21 -0.81 -22.20
CA VAL A 94 5.00 -2.25 -22.30
C VAL A 94 3.87 -2.56 -23.27
N GLY A 95 2.75 -1.85 -23.14
CA GLY A 95 1.58 -2.02 -23.98
C GLY A 95 1.85 -1.74 -25.45
N GLU A 96 2.51 -0.64 -25.78
CA GLU A 96 2.93 -0.33 -27.15
C GLU A 96 3.89 -1.39 -27.72
N GLN A 97 4.77 -1.95 -26.88
CA GLN A 97 5.65 -3.04 -27.31
C GLN A 97 4.84 -4.28 -27.69
N VAL A 98 3.88 -4.69 -26.85
CA VAL A 98 3.01 -5.84 -27.12
C VAL A 98 2.13 -5.59 -28.32
N ALA A 99 1.52 -4.42 -28.45
CA ALA A 99 0.61 -4.03 -29.54
C ALA A 99 1.26 -3.96 -30.93
N ARG A 100 2.60 -3.94 -31.03
CA ARG A 100 3.31 -3.86 -32.33
C ARG A 100 2.90 -4.95 -33.31
N ASN A 101 2.67 -6.15 -32.80
CA ASN A 101 2.33 -7.34 -33.61
C ASN A 101 0.83 -7.64 -33.61
N ALA A 102 -0.01 -6.80 -32.99
CA ALA A 102 -1.46 -6.93 -33.07
C ALA A 102 -1.95 -6.94 -34.52
N HIS A 103 -2.93 -7.80 -34.83
CA HIS A 103 -3.43 -7.98 -36.20
C HIS A 103 -4.13 -6.71 -36.70
N ARG A 104 -4.98 -6.15 -35.86
CA ARG A 104 -5.65 -4.88 -36.17
C ARG A 104 -4.77 -3.70 -35.82
N LYS A 105 -4.59 -2.76 -36.75
CA LYS A 105 -3.77 -1.56 -36.55
C LYS A 105 -4.60 -0.42 -35.98
N LEU A 106 -5.07 -0.59 -34.73
CA LEU A 106 -5.83 0.40 -33.98
C LEU A 106 -4.91 1.34 -33.19
N PRO A 107 -5.38 2.52 -32.77
CA PRO A 107 -4.63 3.43 -31.91
C PRO A 107 -4.66 2.95 -30.46
N TYR A 108 -3.90 1.88 -30.16
CA TYR A 108 -3.85 1.32 -28.78
C TYR A 108 -3.40 2.34 -27.77
N LYS A 109 -4.13 2.44 -26.65
CA LYS A 109 -3.88 3.32 -25.51
C LYS A 109 -3.99 2.52 -24.21
N PHE A 110 -3.06 2.75 -23.31
CA PHE A 110 -2.95 1.98 -22.06
C PHE A 110 -3.18 2.92 -20.88
N HIS A 111 -4.06 2.52 -19.96
CA HIS A 111 -4.54 3.31 -18.86
C HIS A 111 -4.30 2.59 -17.54
N TYR A 112 -3.70 3.28 -16.59
CA TYR A 112 -3.52 2.78 -15.23
C TYR A 112 -4.64 3.27 -14.32
N ILE A 113 -5.30 2.36 -13.60
CA ILE A 113 -6.28 2.68 -12.55
C ILE A 113 -5.57 2.60 -11.19
N PRO A 114 -5.27 3.73 -10.52
CA PRO A 114 -4.46 3.76 -9.30
C PRO A 114 -5.23 3.33 -8.06
N SER A 115 -5.92 2.20 -8.13
CA SER A 115 -6.67 1.60 -7.04
C SER A 115 -6.06 0.26 -6.63
N PRO A 116 -5.59 0.09 -5.38
CA PRO A 116 -5.08 -1.18 -4.89
C PRO A 116 -6.18 -2.25 -4.77
N TYR A 117 -7.44 -1.83 -4.80
CA TYR A 117 -8.59 -2.73 -4.74
C TYR A 117 -9.07 -3.20 -6.12
N PHE A 118 -8.60 -2.57 -7.19
CA PHE A 118 -8.96 -2.96 -8.55
C PHE A 118 -7.99 -4.03 -9.06
N ILE A 119 -8.32 -5.31 -8.80
CA ILE A 119 -7.55 -6.47 -9.20
C ILE A 119 -8.15 -7.00 -10.53
N ASN A 120 -8.06 -6.20 -11.57
CA ASN A 120 -8.57 -6.55 -12.89
C ASN A 120 -7.81 -5.80 -14.00
N ALA A 121 -7.93 -6.30 -15.25
CA ALA A 121 -7.68 -5.57 -16.47
C ALA A 121 -8.90 -5.72 -17.37
N PHE A 122 -9.11 -4.81 -18.28
CA PHE A 122 -10.18 -4.90 -19.26
C PHE A 122 -9.89 -4.03 -20.49
N ALA A 123 -10.51 -4.39 -21.59
CA ALA A 123 -10.41 -3.65 -22.83
C ALA A 123 -11.73 -2.97 -23.20
N LEU A 124 -11.64 -1.75 -23.77
CA LEU A 124 -12.75 -1.09 -24.45
C LEU A 124 -12.55 -1.17 -25.96
N PRO A 125 -13.63 -1.04 -26.76
CA PRO A 125 -13.54 -0.98 -28.20
C PRO A 125 -12.55 0.11 -28.66
N GLY A 126 -11.96 -0.07 -29.83
CA GLY A 126 -11.13 0.95 -30.47
C GLY A 126 -9.72 1.12 -29.92
N GLY A 127 -9.26 0.19 -29.05
CA GLY A 127 -7.85 0.12 -28.66
C GLY A 127 -7.52 0.57 -27.25
N HIS A 128 -8.49 0.80 -26.36
CA HIS A 128 -8.22 1.21 -24.99
C HIS A 128 -8.10 -0.02 -24.07
N VAL A 129 -6.97 -0.14 -23.35
CA VAL A 129 -6.69 -1.20 -22.37
C VAL A 129 -6.45 -0.57 -21.01
N TYR A 130 -7.15 -1.06 -20.00
CA TYR A 130 -7.09 -0.60 -18.60
C TYR A 130 -6.46 -1.67 -17.73
N VAL A 131 -5.54 -1.26 -16.84
CA VAL A 131 -4.88 -2.16 -15.90
C VAL A 131 -4.95 -1.58 -14.50
N GLY A 132 -5.46 -2.34 -13.55
CA GLY A 132 -5.63 -1.94 -12.16
C GLY A 132 -4.36 -2.02 -11.33
N GLY A 133 -4.25 -1.11 -10.35
CA GLY A 133 -3.16 -1.09 -9.39
C GLY A 133 -3.07 -2.36 -8.57
N GLY A 134 -4.21 -2.87 -8.10
CA GLY A 134 -4.26 -4.12 -7.36
C GLY A 134 -3.78 -5.33 -8.17
N LEU A 135 -4.02 -5.35 -9.49
CA LEU A 135 -3.49 -6.38 -10.37
C LEU A 135 -1.97 -6.27 -10.54
N LEU A 136 -1.45 -5.05 -10.76
CA LEU A 136 -0.01 -4.80 -10.86
C LEU A 136 0.75 -5.15 -9.57
N GLU A 137 0.14 -4.94 -8.41
CA GLU A 137 0.73 -5.32 -7.12
C GLU A 137 0.94 -6.83 -6.95
N LEU A 138 0.19 -7.64 -7.69
CA LEU A 138 0.28 -9.11 -7.65
C LEU A 138 1.33 -9.66 -8.60
N MET A 139 1.83 -8.86 -9.54
CA MET A 139 2.80 -9.27 -10.55
C MET A 139 4.23 -9.13 -10.02
N ASP A 140 5.06 -10.13 -10.32
CA ASP A 140 6.49 -10.12 -10.01
C ASP A 140 7.33 -9.79 -11.26
N SER A 141 6.76 -9.88 -12.48
CA SER A 141 7.52 -9.66 -13.73
C SER A 141 6.79 -8.80 -14.77
N GLU A 142 7.58 -8.17 -15.65
CA GLU A 142 7.07 -7.47 -16.84
C GLU A 142 6.41 -8.46 -17.81
N ASP A 143 6.83 -9.72 -17.79
CA ASP A 143 6.30 -10.79 -18.64
C ASP A 143 4.88 -11.18 -18.23
N GLU A 144 4.55 -11.15 -16.95
CA GLU A 144 3.17 -11.30 -16.45
C GLU A 144 2.28 -10.15 -16.96
N LEU A 145 2.76 -8.91 -16.85
CA LEU A 145 2.07 -7.74 -17.37
C LEU A 145 1.86 -7.82 -18.88
N ALA A 146 2.89 -8.23 -19.63
CA ALA A 146 2.81 -8.38 -21.07
C ALA A 146 1.79 -9.45 -21.49
N ALA A 147 1.68 -10.56 -20.74
CA ALA A 147 0.69 -11.60 -20.98
C ALA A 147 -0.74 -11.09 -20.77
N VAL A 148 -0.98 -10.31 -19.69
CA VAL A 148 -2.30 -9.69 -19.43
C VAL A 148 -2.64 -8.67 -20.53
N ILE A 149 -1.71 -7.80 -20.88
CA ILE A 149 -1.93 -6.81 -21.96
C ILE A 149 -2.20 -7.53 -23.30
N GLY A 150 -1.45 -8.60 -23.60
CA GLY A 150 -1.68 -9.39 -24.82
C GLY A 150 -3.09 -9.99 -24.85
N HIS A 151 -3.56 -10.53 -23.73
CA HIS A 151 -4.91 -11.06 -23.58
C HIS A 151 -5.97 -9.97 -23.86
N GLU A 152 -5.81 -8.78 -23.28
CA GLU A 152 -6.75 -7.66 -23.50
C GLU A 152 -6.72 -7.14 -24.95
N ILE A 153 -5.53 -7.10 -25.58
CA ILE A 153 -5.40 -6.71 -26.99
C ILE A 153 -6.15 -7.72 -27.88
N GLU A 154 -6.09 -9.03 -27.59
CA GLU A 154 -6.76 -10.04 -28.40
C GLU A 154 -8.29 -9.94 -28.32
N HIS A 155 -8.87 -9.54 -27.19
CA HIS A 155 -10.31 -9.23 -27.14
C HIS A 155 -10.71 -8.07 -28.07
N ILE A 156 -9.80 -7.12 -28.30
CA ILE A 156 -10.02 -6.06 -29.29
C ILE A 156 -9.82 -6.62 -30.71
N ASP A 157 -8.74 -7.37 -30.95
CA ASP A 157 -8.40 -7.92 -32.25
C ASP A 157 -9.44 -8.91 -32.78
N HIS A 158 -10.06 -9.69 -31.88
CA HIS A 158 -11.15 -10.62 -32.19
C HIS A 158 -12.54 -9.95 -32.24
N TYR A 159 -12.61 -8.60 -32.07
CA TYR A 159 -13.86 -7.82 -32.03
C TYR A 159 -14.77 -8.11 -30.81
N ASP A 160 -14.31 -8.82 -29.82
CA ASP A 160 -15.10 -9.21 -28.66
C ASP A 160 -15.69 -7.97 -27.93
N CYS A 161 -14.90 -6.90 -27.76
CA CYS A 161 -15.34 -5.64 -27.18
C CYS A 161 -16.41 -4.96 -28.04
N ALA A 162 -16.23 -4.93 -29.37
CA ALA A 162 -17.16 -4.32 -30.29
C ALA A 162 -18.49 -5.10 -30.35
N GLU A 163 -18.44 -6.41 -30.44
CA GLU A 163 -19.62 -7.30 -30.42
C GLU A 163 -20.41 -7.15 -29.11
N ARG A 164 -19.72 -6.96 -28.00
CA ARG A 164 -20.34 -6.72 -26.68
C ARG A 164 -21.14 -5.40 -26.68
N VAL A 165 -20.56 -4.31 -27.18
CA VAL A 165 -21.26 -3.04 -27.31
C VAL A 165 -22.49 -3.17 -28.21
N GLN A 166 -22.37 -3.82 -29.37
CA GLN A 166 -23.49 -4.02 -30.29
C GLN A 166 -24.61 -4.84 -29.65
N ARG A 167 -24.25 -5.89 -28.89
CA ARG A 167 -25.22 -6.71 -28.15
C ARG A 167 -25.97 -5.90 -27.10
N GLU A 168 -25.25 -5.14 -26.29
CA GLU A 168 -25.84 -4.30 -25.24
C GLU A 168 -26.75 -3.21 -25.84
N GLN A 169 -26.36 -2.61 -26.97
CA GLN A 169 -27.21 -1.68 -27.71
C GLN A 169 -28.51 -2.33 -28.19
N ALA A 170 -28.40 -3.53 -28.78
CA ALA A 170 -29.58 -4.27 -29.25
C ALA A 170 -30.51 -4.66 -28.10
N LEU A 171 -29.97 -5.12 -26.96
CA LEU A 171 -30.75 -5.52 -25.79
C LEU A 171 -31.44 -4.33 -25.13
N ARG A 172 -30.78 -3.16 -25.06
CA ARG A 172 -31.31 -1.96 -24.40
C ARG A 172 -32.11 -1.06 -25.36
N GLN A 173 -32.19 -1.40 -26.65
CA GLN A 173 -32.80 -0.55 -27.69
C GLN A 173 -32.28 0.90 -27.66
N LEU A 174 -31.00 1.07 -27.29
CA LEU A 174 -30.37 2.38 -27.18
C LEU A 174 -29.98 2.90 -28.57
N PRO A 175 -30.32 4.12 -28.95
CA PRO A 175 -29.77 4.76 -30.15
C PRO A 175 -28.26 4.99 -29.97
N LEU A 176 -27.50 5.04 -31.09
CA LEU A 176 -26.03 5.24 -31.09
C LEU A 176 -25.50 6.37 -30.19
N GLY A 177 -26.32 7.40 -29.92
CA GLY A 177 -25.98 8.48 -28.98
C GLY A 177 -26.15 8.16 -27.50
N GLY A 178 -26.70 6.99 -27.13
CA GLY A 178 -26.92 6.56 -25.73
C GLY A 178 -25.77 5.75 -25.13
N LEU A 179 -24.66 5.56 -25.86
CA LEU A 179 -23.52 4.73 -25.46
C LEU A 179 -22.78 5.21 -24.21
N VAL A 180 -22.80 6.52 -23.96
CA VAL A 180 -22.22 7.12 -22.73
C VAL A 180 -22.89 6.61 -21.43
N ALA A 181 -24.04 5.99 -21.54
CA ALA A 181 -24.78 5.39 -20.41
C ALA A 181 -24.52 3.89 -20.23
N LEU A 182 -23.59 3.27 -21.00
CA LEU A 182 -23.21 1.88 -20.76
C LEU A 182 -22.37 1.78 -19.47
N PRO A 183 -22.83 1.02 -18.48
CA PRO A 183 -22.05 0.83 -17.28
C PRO A 183 -20.75 0.08 -17.62
N ILE A 184 -19.69 0.38 -16.92
CA ILE A 184 -18.35 -0.22 -17.14
C ILE A 184 -18.35 -1.70 -16.78
N GLU A 185 -19.12 -2.05 -15.79
CA GLU A 185 -19.27 -3.43 -15.33
C GLU A 185 -19.57 -4.40 -16.48
N ILE A 186 -20.07 -3.87 -17.60
CA ILE A 186 -20.25 -4.66 -18.82
C ILE A 186 -18.90 -5.13 -19.36
N PHE A 187 -17.88 -4.29 -19.35
CA PHE A 187 -16.54 -4.62 -19.86
C PHE A 187 -15.70 -5.36 -18.83
N GLU A 188 -16.00 -5.18 -17.56
CA GLU A 188 -15.40 -5.93 -16.45
C GLU A 188 -15.98 -7.35 -16.35
N ALA A 189 -17.15 -7.60 -16.88
CA ALA A 189 -17.75 -8.94 -16.96
C ALA A 189 -17.09 -9.72 -18.09
N GLY A 190 -16.48 -10.88 -17.81
CA GLY A 190 -15.74 -11.69 -18.79
C GLY A 190 -16.53 -12.09 -20.05
N TYR A 191 -15.82 -12.72 -20.95
CA TYR A 191 -16.31 -13.20 -22.22
C TYR A 191 -16.72 -14.67 -22.14
N SER A 192 -17.20 -15.28 -23.26
CA SER A 192 -17.47 -16.70 -23.27
C SER A 192 -16.17 -17.51 -23.07
N LYS A 193 -16.29 -18.74 -22.60
CA LYS A 193 -15.12 -19.61 -22.36
C LYS A 193 -14.23 -19.73 -23.59
N ASP A 194 -14.82 -19.86 -24.78
CA ASP A 194 -14.08 -19.99 -26.02
C ASP A 194 -13.32 -18.70 -26.38
N GLN A 195 -13.92 -17.53 -26.18
CA GLN A 195 -13.26 -16.22 -26.36
C GLN A 195 -12.09 -16.07 -25.40
N GLU A 196 -12.28 -16.40 -24.11
CA GLU A 196 -11.23 -16.35 -23.10
C GLU A 196 -10.03 -17.25 -23.45
N LEU A 197 -10.30 -18.52 -23.81
CA LEU A 197 -9.26 -19.46 -24.19
C LEU A 197 -8.56 -19.04 -25.51
N GLN A 198 -9.26 -18.39 -26.40
CA GLN A 198 -8.68 -17.83 -27.62
C GLN A 198 -7.79 -16.63 -27.29
N ALA A 199 -8.25 -15.71 -26.46
CA ALA A 199 -7.47 -14.56 -26.02
C ALA A 199 -6.21 -14.98 -25.24
N ASP A 200 -6.29 -16.01 -24.40
CA ASP A 200 -5.11 -16.57 -23.72
C ASP A 200 -4.06 -17.11 -24.69
N ARG A 201 -4.52 -17.89 -25.66
CA ARG A 201 -3.63 -18.51 -26.65
C ARG A 201 -2.94 -17.46 -27.51
N ASP A 202 -3.73 -16.57 -28.11
CA ASP A 202 -3.25 -15.61 -29.08
C ASP A 202 -2.53 -14.44 -28.39
N GLY A 203 -2.99 -14.01 -27.21
CA GLY A 203 -2.32 -13.02 -26.37
C GLY A 203 -0.97 -13.50 -25.82
N THR A 204 -0.87 -14.78 -25.45
CA THR A 204 0.44 -15.37 -25.10
C THR A 204 1.39 -15.37 -26.31
N ARG A 205 0.92 -15.71 -27.52
CA ARG A 205 1.73 -15.60 -28.75
C ARG A 205 2.19 -14.17 -28.97
N LEU A 206 1.27 -13.24 -28.90
CA LEU A 206 1.55 -11.81 -29.10
C LEU A 206 2.66 -11.32 -28.14
N ALA A 207 2.59 -11.69 -26.85
CA ALA A 207 3.63 -11.36 -25.89
C ALA A 207 4.98 -12.02 -26.26
N VAL A 208 5.00 -13.31 -26.61
CA VAL A 208 6.22 -14.04 -26.98
C VAL A 208 6.87 -13.48 -28.24
N GLU A 209 6.11 -13.14 -29.26
CA GLU A 209 6.59 -12.54 -30.52
C GLU A 209 7.22 -11.16 -30.30
N THR A 210 6.80 -10.45 -29.25
CA THR A 210 7.38 -9.15 -28.87
C THR A 210 8.53 -9.28 -27.87
N GLY A 211 8.95 -10.52 -27.59
CA GLY A 211 10.18 -10.84 -26.85
C GLY A 211 9.99 -11.14 -25.37
N TYR A 212 8.76 -11.33 -24.90
CA TYR A 212 8.46 -11.74 -23.54
C TYR A 212 8.49 -13.26 -23.37
N SER A 213 8.54 -13.73 -22.12
CA SER A 213 8.48 -15.15 -21.79
C SER A 213 7.04 -15.64 -21.70
N ALA A 214 6.74 -16.79 -22.30
CA ALA A 214 5.44 -17.43 -22.17
C ALA A 214 5.12 -17.87 -20.74
N SER A 215 6.13 -18.01 -19.84
CA SER A 215 5.94 -18.33 -18.44
C SER A 215 5.21 -17.23 -17.68
N GLY A 216 5.24 -15.97 -18.15
CA GLY A 216 4.49 -14.88 -17.55
C GLY A 216 2.99 -15.16 -17.45
N ALA A 217 2.38 -15.70 -18.52
CA ALA A 217 0.97 -16.09 -18.52
C ALA A 217 0.67 -17.19 -17.48
N ILE A 218 1.53 -18.21 -17.41
CA ILE A 218 1.37 -19.29 -16.42
C ILE A 218 1.43 -18.74 -15.00
N ARG A 219 2.46 -17.92 -14.68
CA ARG A 219 2.64 -17.37 -13.34
C ARG A 219 1.49 -16.47 -12.91
N MET A 220 0.92 -15.69 -13.83
CA MET A 220 -0.25 -14.87 -13.54
C MET A 220 -1.44 -15.74 -13.10
N PHE A 221 -1.72 -16.83 -13.82
CA PHE A 221 -2.78 -17.76 -13.46
C PHE A 221 -2.49 -18.53 -12.16
N GLU A 222 -1.24 -18.90 -11.89
CA GLU A 222 -0.82 -19.52 -10.62
C GLU A 222 -1.02 -18.56 -9.45
N THR A 223 -0.72 -17.28 -9.65
CA THR A 223 -0.95 -16.23 -8.64
C THR A 223 -2.44 -16.10 -8.33
N PHE A 224 -3.30 -16.06 -9.35
CA PHE A 224 -4.75 -16.06 -9.16
C PHE A 224 -5.25 -17.33 -8.45
N ALA A 225 -4.77 -18.51 -8.84
CA ALA A 225 -5.16 -19.78 -8.20
C ALA A 225 -4.78 -19.81 -6.72
N ARG A 226 -3.59 -19.35 -6.38
CA ARG A 226 -3.11 -19.24 -5.00
C ARG A 226 -3.99 -18.31 -4.17
N LEU A 227 -4.26 -17.11 -4.67
CA LEU A 227 -5.11 -16.14 -4.00
C LEU A 227 -6.52 -16.68 -3.75
N TYR A 228 -7.09 -17.37 -4.73
CA TYR A 228 -8.39 -18.01 -4.58
C TYR A 228 -8.38 -19.06 -3.44
N GLN A 229 -7.34 -19.90 -3.37
CA GLN A 229 -7.21 -20.93 -2.33
C GLN A 229 -6.98 -20.33 -0.93
N GLU A 230 -6.14 -19.30 -0.83
CA GLU A 230 -5.84 -18.63 0.44
C GLU A 230 -7.08 -17.95 1.05
N HIS A 231 -7.94 -17.38 0.21
CA HIS A 231 -9.13 -16.65 0.65
C HIS A 231 -10.35 -17.54 0.88
N ALA A 232 -10.44 -18.69 0.21
CA ALA A 232 -11.51 -19.66 0.46
C ALA A 232 -11.45 -20.29 1.88
N SER A 233 -10.32 -20.14 2.60
CA SER A 233 -10.07 -20.82 3.88
C SER A 233 -10.14 -19.95 5.13
N LYS A 234 -10.26 -18.61 5.05
CA LYS A 234 -10.13 -17.72 6.25
C LYS A 234 -11.05 -16.50 6.18
N ALA A 235 -12.03 -16.43 7.04
CA ALA A 235 -12.77 -15.20 7.36
C ALA A 235 -13.16 -15.16 8.84
N LYS A 236 -12.40 -14.43 9.70
CA LYS A 236 -12.78 -14.20 11.12
C LYS A 236 -12.28 -12.92 11.81
N THR A 237 -11.61 -11.94 11.17
CA THR A 237 -11.13 -10.71 11.84
C THR A 237 -11.31 -9.42 11.02
N PRO A 238 -11.23 -8.18 11.58
CA PRO A 238 -11.37 -6.90 10.85
C PRO A 238 -10.29 -6.62 9.80
N GLN A 239 -9.11 -7.24 9.89
CA GLN A 239 -8.13 -7.32 8.79
C GLN A 239 -8.69 -8.07 7.57
N GLU A 240 -9.72 -8.86 7.77
CA GLU A 240 -10.52 -9.58 6.79
C GLU A 240 -11.46 -8.70 5.98
N GLU A 241 -11.74 -7.48 6.39
CA GLU A 241 -12.60 -6.56 5.64
C GLU A 241 -11.88 -6.03 4.39
N LEU A 242 -10.58 -5.75 4.48
CA LEU A 242 -9.70 -5.48 3.33
C LEU A 242 -9.55 -6.73 2.43
N SER A 243 -9.37 -7.90 3.05
CA SER A 243 -9.36 -9.19 2.36
C SER A 243 -10.70 -9.48 1.67
N ARG A 244 -11.81 -9.03 2.21
CA ARG A 244 -13.15 -9.25 1.67
C ARG A 244 -13.43 -8.42 0.42
N VAL A 245 -12.92 -7.19 0.33
CA VAL A 245 -13.00 -6.36 -0.89
C VAL A 245 -12.15 -6.98 -1.99
N ALA A 246 -10.90 -7.35 -1.69
CA ALA A 246 -10.04 -8.06 -2.62
C ALA A 246 -10.65 -9.41 -3.06
N GLN A 247 -11.28 -10.14 -2.14
CA GLN A 247 -12.00 -11.37 -2.44
C GLN A 247 -13.21 -11.14 -3.36
N GLN A 248 -14.03 -10.12 -3.10
CA GLN A 248 -15.18 -9.79 -3.96
C GLN A 248 -14.74 -9.39 -5.37
N THR A 249 -13.61 -8.70 -5.48
CA THR A 249 -13.03 -8.31 -6.78
C THR A 249 -12.46 -9.52 -7.51
N LEU A 250 -11.76 -10.42 -6.80
CA LEU A 250 -11.29 -11.69 -7.35
C LEU A 250 -12.45 -12.64 -7.72
N GLU A 251 -13.50 -12.71 -6.90
CA GLU A 251 -14.71 -13.46 -7.24
C GLU A 251 -15.42 -12.86 -8.46
N GLY A 252 -15.35 -11.54 -8.65
CA GLY A 252 -15.78 -10.85 -9.86
C GLY A 252 -14.99 -11.32 -11.07
N TYR A 253 -13.66 -11.34 -10.98
CA TYR A 253 -12.77 -11.83 -12.03
C TYR A 253 -13.06 -13.30 -12.39
N PHE A 254 -13.14 -14.21 -11.41
CA PHE A 254 -13.42 -15.63 -11.66
C PHE A 254 -14.85 -15.95 -12.10
N ARG A 255 -15.81 -15.05 -11.85
CA ARG A 255 -17.15 -15.18 -12.45
C ARG A 255 -17.15 -14.90 -13.94
N SER A 256 -16.17 -14.16 -14.39
CA SER A 256 -16.04 -13.68 -15.76
C SER A 256 -15.03 -14.48 -16.60
N HIS A 257 -14.08 -15.17 -15.97
CA HIS A 257 -13.03 -15.90 -16.66
C HIS A 257 -13.00 -17.40 -16.28
N PRO A 258 -12.58 -18.30 -17.18
CA PRO A 258 -12.43 -19.72 -16.88
C PRO A 258 -11.48 -20.00 -15.71
N LEU A 259 -11.58 -21.20 -15.13
CA LEU A 259 -10.72 -21.60 -14.03
C LEU A 259 -9.23 -21.55 -14.42
N PRO A 260 -8.35 -21.07 -13.53
CA PRO A 260 -6.92 -20.95 -13.82
C PRO A 260 -6.26 -22.25 -14.27
N SER A 261 -6.71 -23.40 -13.76
CA SER A 261 -6.16 -24.72 -14.12
C SER A 261 -6.30 -25.06 -15.60
N GLU A 262 -7.43 -24.72 -16.23
CA GLU A 262 -7.65 -24.95 -17.67
C GLU A 262 -6.78 -24.00 -18.50
N ARG A 263 -6.71 -22.73 -18.10
CA ARG A 263 -5.89 -21.70 -18.74
C ARG A 263 -4.39 -22.06 -18.68
N ILE A 264 -3.89 -22.50 -17.52
CA ILE A 264 -2.52 -22.99 -17.34
C ILE A 264 -2.25 -24.19 -18.28
N ALA A 265 -3.12 -25.20 -18.29
CA ALA A 265 -2.94 -26.39 -19.10
C ALA A 265 -2.91 -26.06 -20.60
N GLN A 266 -3.74 -25.11 -21.05
CA GLN A 266 -3.73 -24.65 -22.45
C GLN A 266 -2.42 -23.93 -22.79
N VAL A 267 -1.94 -23.02 -21.97
CA VAL A 267 -0.69 -22.28 -22.22
C VAL A 267 0.51 -23.24 -22.19
N GLN A 268 0.55 -24.19 -21.26
CA GLN A 268 1.60 -25.23 -21.23
C GLN A 268 1.61 -26.07 -22.52
N LYS A 269 0.43 -26.47 -23.02
CA LYS A 269 0.30 -27.19 -24.29
C LYS A 269 0.74 -26.32 -25.47
N LEU A 270 0.42 -25.03 -25.45
CA LEU A 270 0.85 -24.08 -26.47
C LEU A 270 2.37 -23.96 -26.49
N ILE A 271 3.01 -23.75 -25.33
CA ILE A 271 4.47 -23.69 -25.22
C ILE A 271 5.14 -24.94 -25.82
N ALA A 272 4.60 -26.11 -25.50
CA ALA A 272 5.12 -27.37 -26.01
C ALA A 272 4.93 -27.51 -27.54
N SER A 273 3.77 -27.12 -28.07
CA SER A 273 3.46 -27.23 -29.51
C SER A 273 4.24 -26.23 -30.37
N GLU A 274 4.49 -25.04 -29.87
CA GLU A 274 5.25 -23.97 -30.54
C GLU A 274 6.78 -24.15 -30.37
N GLY A 275 7.19 -25.03 -29.46
CA GLY A 275 8.60 -25.28 -29.19
C GLY A 275 9.30 -24.08 -28.50
N TRP A 276 8.57 -23.24 -27.78
CA TRP A 276 9.15 -22.10 -27.09
C TRP A 276 10.05 -22.53 -25.94
N THR A 277 11.27 -22.00 -25.93
CA THR A 277 12.20 -22.23 -24.83
C THR A 277 11.97 -21.23 -23.70
N ALA A 278 12.21 -21.67 -22.47
CA ALA A 278 12.17 -20.78 -21.31
C ALA A 278 13.15 -19.62 -21.50
N ARG A 279 12.67 -18.41 -21.29
CA ARG A 279 13.48 -17.18 -21.25
C ARG A 279 13.50 -16.64 -19.84
N PRO A 280 14.61 -16.00 -19.40
CA PRO A 280 14.60 -15.25 -18.15
C PRO A 280 13.50 -14.17 -18.21
N GLU A 281 12.69 -14.10 -17.18
CA GLU A 281 11.69 -13.06 -17.06
C GLU A 281 12.33 -11.74 -16.62
N ARG A 282 11.72 -10.65 -17.01
CA ARG A 282 12.16 -9.30 -16.67
C ARG A 282 11.47 -8.86 -15.40
N ASP A 283 12.22 -8.21 -14.50
CA ASP A 283 11.62 -7.60 -13.32
C ASP A 283 10.58 -6.55 -13.70
N LEU A 284 9.49 -6.49 -12.95
CA LEU A 284 8.50 -5.43 -13.06
C LEU A 284 9.12 -4.13 -12.53
N ALA A 285 9.67 -3.30 -13.42
CA ALA A 285 10.50 -2.16 -13.03
C ALA A 285 9.78 -1.12 -12.14
N VAL A 286 8.45 -1.13 -12.09
CA VAL A 286 7.63 -0.27 -11.22
C VAL A 286 7.20 -0.94 -9.92
N ALA A 287 7.54 -2.21 -9.70
CA ALA A 287 7.14 -2.98 -8.52
C ALA A 287 7.61 -2.32 -7.21
N TYR A 288 8.73 -1.56 -7.24
CA TYR A 288 9.21 -0.81 -6.08
C TYR A 288 8.17 0.17 -5.52
N ILE A 289 7.32 0.76 -6.36
CA ILE A 289 6.25 1.68 -5.94
C ILE A 289 5.25 0.92 -5.05
N PHE A 290 4.82 -0.24 -5.50
CA PHE A 290 3.86 -1.08 -4.78
C PHE A 290 4.46 -1.67 -3.51
N TRP A 291 5.72 -2.13 -3.56
CA TRP A 291 6.43 -2.61 -2.35
C TRP A 291 6.58 -1.52 -1.30
N THR A 292 6.89 -0.27 -1.71
CA THR A 292 6.95 0.88 -0.78
C THR A 292 5.58 1.20 -0.18
N ALA A 293 4.52 1.20 -0.97
CA ALA A 293 3.16 1.43 -0.48
C ALA A 293 2.71 0.34 0.52
N ARG A 294 2.99 -0.93 0.22
CA ARG A 294 2.71 -2.05 1.13
C ARG A 294 3.56 -1.99 2.40
N ALA A 295 4.82 -1.57 2.28
CA ALA A 295 5.69 -1.35 3.43
C ALA A 295 5.13 -0.25 4.34
N GLN A 296 4.63 0.85 3.77
CA GLN A 296 3.96 1.91 4.52
C GLN A 296 2.70 1.40 5.21
N ALA A 297 1.83 0.65 4.51
CA ALA A 297 0.63 0.07 5.10
C ALA A 297 0.94 -0.88 6.27
N ALA A 298 2.01 -1.69 6.15
CA ALA A 298 2.48 -2.55 7.25
C ALA A 298 3.02 -1.72 8.43
N LEU A 299 3.71 -0.60 8.15
CA LEU A 299 4.19 0.33 9.17
C LEU A 299 3.02 1.00 9.92
N ASP A 300 1.98 1.41 9.21
CA ASP A 300 0.80 2.06 9.79
C ASP A 300 0.07 1.17 10.79
N VAL A 301 0.08 -0.15 10.56
CA VAL A 301 -0.44 -1.15 11.50
C VAL A 301 0.64 -1.75 12.42
N ARG A 302 1.81 -1.12 12.48
CA ARG A 302 2.94 -1.45 13.37
C ARG A 302 3.52 -2.86 13.19
N GLN A 303 3.39 -3.43 12.00
CA GLN A 303 4.04 -4.68 11.62
C GLN A 303 5.48 -4.40 11.16
N TYR A 304 6.32 -3.91 12.07
CA TYR A 304 7.65 -3.37 11.76
C TYR A 304 8.56 -4.33 11.01
N ALA A 305 8.64 -5.59 11.44
CA ALA A 305 9.48 -6.59 10.76
C ALA A 305 9.02 -6.84 9.32
N HIS A 306 7.70 -6.84 9.09
CA HIS A 306 7.13 -6.99 7.76
C HIS A 306 7.35 -5.72 6.91
N ALA A 307 7.15 -4.53 7.50
CA ALA A 307 7.44 -3.25 6.85
C ALA A 307 8.91 -3.15 6.42
N GLU A 308 9.85 -3.56 7.28
CA GLU A 308 11.28 -3.61 6.97
C GLU A 308 11.60 -4.55 5.80
N GLN A 309 11.01 -5.76 5.78
CA GLN A 309 11.18 -6.71 4.67
C GLN A 309 10.71 -6.13 3.34
N LEU A 310 9.52 -5.52 3.33
CA LEU A 310 8.93 -4.92 2.12
C LEU A 310 9.73 -3.70 1.64
N ALA A 311 10.17 -2.83 2.56
CA ALA A 311 11.01 -1.68 2.23
C ALA A 311 12.36 -2.11 1.64
N ASN A 312 13.00 -3.13 2.22
CA ASN A 312 14.24 -3.70 1.67
C ASN A 312 14.03 -4.30 0.28
N ARG A 313 12.91 -4.99 0.03
CA ARG A 313 12.58 -5.51 -1.31
C ARG A 313 12.42 -4.37 -2.32
N SER A 314 11.75 -3.28 -1.92
CA SER A 314 11.65 -2.08 -2.75
C SER A 314 13.02 -1.49 -3.08
N LEU A 315 13.90 -1.35 -2.10
CA LEU A 315 15.25 -0.80 -2.24
C LEU A 315 16.19 -1.68 -3.06
N GLN A 316 15.97 -3.01 -3.10
CA GLN A 316 16.70 -3.92 -4.00
C GLN A 316 16.39 -3.62 -5.47
N LEU A 317 15.12 -3.29 -5.79
CA LEU A 317 14.72 -2.93 -7.16
C LEU A 317 15.16 -1.52 -7.53
N ARG A 318 15.07 -0.60 -6.58
CA ARG A 318 15.43 0.80 -6.78
C ARG A 318 16.09 1.39 -5.53
N PRO A 319 17.43 1.49 -5.49
CA PRO A 319 18.18 1.89 -4.29
C PRO A 319 18.10 3.38 -3.91
N ASP A 320 17.58 4.24 -4.78
CA ASP A 320 17.56 5.70 -4.63
C ASP A 320 16.19 6.26 -4.25
N GLN A 321 15.49 5.62 -3.28
CA GLN A 321 14.13 5.98 -2.89
C GLN A 321 14.06 6.53 -1.47
N PRO A 322 13.94 7.86 -1.27
CA PRO A 322 13.78 8.46 0.06
C PRO A 322 12.59 7.89 0.85
N LYS A 323 11.43 7.69 0.19
CA LYS A 323 10.23 7.11 0.81
C LYS A 323 10.46 5.71 1.39
N ALA A 324 11.12 4.83 0.63
CA ALA A 324 11.39 3.47 1.09
C ALA A 324 12.39 3.46 2.27
N PHE A 325 13.41 4.33 2.23
CA PHE A 325 14.31 4.53 3.36
C PHE A 325 13.61 5.12 4.59
N GLN A 326 12.63 6.00 4.40
CA GLN A 326 11.84 6.55 5.51
C GLN A 326 11.04 5.45 6.21
N VAL A 327 10.36 4.59 5.46
CA VAL A 327 9.65 3.43 6.01
C VAL A 327 10.62 2.49 6.72
N LEU A 328 11.77 2.21 6.12
CA LEU A 328 12.82 1.37 6.70
C LEU A 328 13.33 1.93 8.03
N ALA A 329 13.60 3.24 8.07
CA ALA A 329 14.06 3.93 9.27
C ALA A 329 13.03 3.84 10.41
N LEU A 330 11.77 4.14 10.11
CA LEU A 330 10.68 4.09 11.09
C LEU A 330 10.42 2.65 11.58
N ALA A 331 10.47 1.66 10.67
CA ALA A 331 10.31 0.26 11.02
C ALA A 331 11.43 -0.23 11.96
N ARG A 332 12.68 0.12 11.65
CA ARG A 332 13.83 -0.20 12.51
C ARG A 332 13.78 0.51 13.85
N PHE A 333 13.36 1.77 13.85
CA PHE A 333 13.18 2.55 15.08
C PHE A 333 12.14 1.92 16.01
N GLY A 334 10.99 1.50 15.46
CA GLY A 334 9.95 0.79 16.22
C GLY A 334 10.43 -0.56 16.79
N GLN A 335 11.38 -1.20 16.14
CA GLN A 335 12.02 -2.45 16.62
C GLN A 335 13.16 -2.20 17.63
N ALA A 336 13.44 -0.96 18.02
CA ALA A 336 14.60 -0.55 18.81
C ALA A 336 15.97 -0.81 18.13
N ASN A 337 15.98 -0.97 16.81
CA ASN A 337 17.20 -1.01 16.00
C ASN A 337 17.59 0.42 15.61
N PHE A 338 18.09 1.20 16.58
CA PHE A 338 18.35 2.62 16.41
C PHE A 338 19.52 2.90 15.46
N SER A 339 20.58 2.08 15.49
CA SER A 339 21.71 2.24 14.55
C SER A 339 21.26 1.99 13.11
N GLY A 340 20.47 0.95 12.87
CA GLY A 340 19.91 0.70 11.55
C GLY A 340 18.91 1.77 11.09
N ALA A 341 18.17 2.38 12.02
CA ALA A 341 17.30 3.52 11.73
C ALA A 341 18.13 4.76 11.34
N ALA A 342 19.20 5.06 12.10
CA ALA A 342 20.10 6.16 11.79
C ALA A 342 20.74 6.02 10.39
N GLU A 343 21.19 4.82 10.06
CA GLU A 343 21.72 4.52 8.71
C GLU A 343 20.70 4.83 7.62
N ALA A 344 19.44 4.40 7.80
CA ALA A 344 18.39 4.63 6.81
C ALA A 344 18.04 6.13 6.68
N TYR A 345 17.96 6.89 7.80
CA TYR A 345 17.77 8.35 7.75
C TYR A 345 18.93 9.05 7.04
N ARG A 346 20.18 8.66 7.33
CA ARG A 346 21.34 9.20 6.63
C ARG A 346 21.26 8.98 5.12
N LYS A 347 20.78 7.80 4.66
CA LYS A 347 20.56 7.53 3.24
C LYS A 347 19.54 8.48 2.60
N ILE A 348 18.46 8.84 3.29
CA ILE A 348 17.51 9.85 2.78
C ILE A 348 18.23 11.16 2.54
N LEU A 349 19.02 11.63 3.52
CA LEU A 349 19.74 12.90 3.46
C LEU A 349 20.88 12.91 2.43
N GLU A 350 21.43 11.73 2.06
CA GLU A 350 22.41 11.58 0.98
C GLU A 350 21.77 11.63 -0.42
N ILE A 351 20.55 11.08 -0.58
CA ILE A 351 19.82 11.02 -1.85
C ILE A 351 19.15 12.37 -2.15
N ASP A 352 18.43 12.88 -1.17
CA ASP A 352 17.72 14.13 -1.26
C ASP A 352 18.53 15.21 -0.53
N ASN A 353 19.29 15.97 -1.30
CA ASN A 353 20.14 17.04 -0.78
C ASN A 353 19.31 18.26 -0.28
N THR A 354 17.98 18.12 -0.21
CA THR A 354 17.09 19.11 0.37
C THR A 354 17.05 18.94 1.88
N SER A 355 17.05 20.06 2.56
CA SER A 355 17.09 20.11 4.04
C SER A 355 15.70 19.83 4.58
N HIS A 356 15.41 18.57 4.88
CA HIS A 356 14.20 18.17 5.60
C HIS A 356 14.45 18.21 7.11
N PRO A 357 14.00 19.25 7.83
CA PRO A 357 14.26 19.41 9.27
C PRO A 357 13.83 18.20 10.10
N GLU A 358 12.69 17.61 9.75
CA GLU A 358 12.14 16.43 10.43
C GLU A 358 13.01 15.18 10.28
N ILE A 359 13.66 15.00 9.13
CA ILE A 359 14.57 13.87 8.89
C ILE A 359 15.88 14.06 9.63
N ILE A 360 16.38 15.31 9.69
CA ILE A 360 17.58 15.67 10.47
C ILE A 360 17.37 15.40 11.96
N ALA A 361 16.22 15.82 12.51
CA ALA A 361 15.86 15.57 13.89
C ALA A 361 15.74 14.05 14.19
N ALA A 362 15.06 13.31 13.32
CA ALA A 362 14.90 11.86 13.45
C ALA A 362 16.25 11.12 13.35
N TYR A 363 17.15 11.56 12.47
CA TYR A 363 18.51 11.02 12.38
C TYR A 363 19.28 11.25 13.67
N ALA A 364 19.27 12.47 14.19
CA ALA A 364 19.97 12.81 15.45
C ALA A 364 19.38 12.03 16.64
N GLN A 365 18.06 11.88 16.73
CA GLN A 365 17.41 11.08 17.77
C GLN A 365 17.80 9.59 17.67
N ALA A 366 17.85 9.02 16.47
CA ALA A 366 18.26 7.65 16.26
C ALA A 366 19.72 7.42 16.66
N LEU A 367 20.62 8.36 16.36
CA LEU A 367 22.01 8.35 16.82
C LEU A 367 22.10 8.43 18.35
N ALA A 368 21.37 9.36 18.98
CA ALA A 368 21.34 9.51 20.44
C ALA A 368 20.85 8.25 21.15
N ALA A 369 19.85 7.57 20.55
CA ALA A 369 19.30 6.33 21.09
C ALA A 369 20.20 5.10 20.86
N SER A 370 21.04 5.10 19.82
CA SER A 370 21.97 4.00 19.54
C SER A 370 23.23 4.05 20.40
N ASP A 371 23.99 5.14 20.32
CA ASP A 371 25.18 5.41 21.12
C ASP A 371 25.47 6.92 21.18
N ARG A 372 25.32 7.49 22.37
CA ARG A 372 25.49 8.93 22.61
C ARG A 372 26.89 9.44 22.30
N ARG A 373 27.93 8.61 22.45
CA ARG A 373 29.33 9.04 22.24
C ARG A 373 29.73 9.04 20.79
N THR A 374 29.37 7.98 20.07
CA THR A 374 29.70 7.86 18.64
C THR A 374 28.76 8.68 17.77
N GLY A 375 27.50 8.87 18.19
CA GLY A 375 26.48 9.59 17.43
C GLY A 375 26.86 11.01 17.07
N VAL A 376 27.49 11.78 18.00
CA VAL A 376 27.95 13.14 17.69
C VAL A 376 29.05 13.14 16.63
N THR A 377 29.97 12.17 16.66
CA THR A 377 31.06 12.05 15.68
C THR A 377 30.52 11.71 14.29
N GLU A 378 29.61 10.75 14.21
CA GLU A 378 28.95 10.36 12.94
C GLU A 378 28.15 11.53 12.37
N PHE A 379 27.41 12.24 13.20
CA PHE A 379 26.62 13.39 12.77
C PHE A 379 27.52 14.51 12.21
N ARG A 380 28.61 14.84 12.91
CA ARG A 380 29.59 15.86 12.47
C ARG A 380 30.21 15.47 11.13
N GLN A 381 30.67 14.22 10.98
CA GLN A 381 31.21 13.74 9.72
C GLN A 381 30.21 13.86 8.57
N TRP A 382 28.94 13.57 8.83
CA TRP A 382 27.90 13.77 7.82
C TRP A 382 27.72 15.26 7.50
N VAL A 383 27.59 16.14 8.52
CA VAL A 383 27.41 17.60 8.37
C VAL A 383 28.54 18.25 7.59
N GLU A 384 29.78 17.77 7.72
CA GLU A 384 30.95 18.26 6.94
C GLU A 384 30.77 18.03 5.43
N ASN A 385 30.05 16.98 5.04
CA ASN A 385 29.77 16.63 3.65
C ASN A 385 28.51 17.29 3.08
N VAL A 386 27.70 17.96 3.90
CA VAL A 386 26.51 18.69 3.44
C VAL A 386 26.91 19.91 2.62
N LYS A 387 26.43 19.96 1.38
CA LYS A 387 26.69 21.05 0.43
C LYS A 387 25.57 22.10 0.51
N GLY A 388 25.93 23.36 0.35
CA GLY A 388 24.99 24.47 0.32
C GLY A 388 24.75 25.11 1.67
N GLU A 389 23.65 25.86 1.79
CA GLU A 389 23.25 26.52 3.03
C GLU A 389 22.78 25.48 4.05
N LYS A 390 23.38 25.53 5.24
CA LYS A 390 23.05 24.60 6.33
C LYS A 390 21.81 25.09 7.07
N PRO A 391 20.74 24.29 7.14
CA PRO A 391 19.55 24.69 7.90
C PRO A 391 19.87 24.80 9.39
N PHE A 392 19.20 25.69 10.07
CA PHE A 392 19.40 25.94 11.50
C PHE A 392 19.23 24.66 12.35
N GLN A 393 18.33 23.75 11.90
CA GLN A 393 18.12 22.44 12.51
C GLN A 393 19.41 21.61 12.68
N LEU A 394 20.35 21.71 11.75
CA LEU A 394 21.63 21.00 11.87
C LEU A 394 22.40 21.45 13.11
N GLY A 395 22.44 22.77 13.38
CA GLY A 395 23.09 23.32 14.56
C GLY A 395 22.43 22.88 15.85
N VAL A 396 21.10 22.84 15.88
CA VAL A 396 20.32 22.38 17.06
C VAL A 396 20.59 20.89 17.33
N ALA A 397 20.54 20.05 16.30
CA ALA A 397 20.79 18.62 16.42
C ALA A 397 22.25 18.32 16.83
N GLU A 398 23.23 19.01 16.24
CA GLU A 398 24.65 18.87 16.63
C GLU A 398 24.90 19.28 18.07
N ALA A 399 24.33 20.43 18.50
CA ALA A 399 24.45 20.90 19.86
C ALA A 399 23.82 19.94 20.88
N GLY A 400 22.66 19.36 20.55
CA GLY A 400 22.00 18.36 21.38
C GLY A 400 22.82 17.07 21.53
N LEU A 401 23.35 16.55 20.42
CA LEU A 401 24.23 15.38 20.45
C LEU A 401 25.54 15.64 21.20
N ALA A 402 26.13 16.84 21.06
CA ALA A 402 27.31 17.25 21.80
C ALA A 402 27.04 17.28 23.31
N LEU A 403 25.89 17.82 23.72
CA LEU A 403 25.45 17.81 25.11
C LEU A 403 25.39 16.39 25.68
N LEU A 404 24.77 15.45 24.97
CA LEU A 404 24.67 14.05 25.40
C LEU A 404 26.04 13.34 25.44
N ALA A 405 27.02 13.82 24.67
CA ALA A 405 28.41 13.36 24.72
C ALA A 405 29.26 14.03 25.83
N GLY A 406 28.66 14.94 26.60
CA GLY A 406 29.31 15.65 27.74
C GLY A 406 29.88 17.02 27.38
N ASP A 407 29.69 17.53 26.16
CA ASP A 407 30.10 18.86 25.73
C ASP A 407 28.89 19.82 25.71
N SER A 408 28.72 20.59 26.78
CA SER A 408 27.61 21.53 26.93
C SER A 408 27.84 22.91 26.31
N GLU A 409 29.02 23.19 25.76
CA GLU A 409 29.35 24.52 25.25
C GLU A 409 28.55 24.89 23.99
N PRO A 410 28.38 24.00 22.99
CA PRO A 410 27.59 24.32 21.81
C PRO A 410 26.13 24.66 22.14
N VAL A 411 25.50 23.88 23.02
CA VAL A 411 24.09 24.12 23.40
C VAL A 411 23.89 25.39 24.18
N ARG A 412 24.83 25.76 25.08
CA ARG A 412 24.78 27.03 25.82
C ARG A 412 24.94 28.24 24.90
N LYS A 413 25.86 28.17 23.93
CA LYS A 413 26.03 29.23 22.93
C LYS A 413 24.75 29.42 22.11
N LEU A 414 24.17 28.36 21.65
CA LEU A 414 22.94 28.38 20.86
C LEU A 414 21.74 28.87 21.66
N GLU A 415 21.63 28.53 22.96
CA GLU A 415 20.60 29.04 23.86
C GLU A 415 20.66 30.55 23.98
N ILE A 416 21.86 31.12 24.17
CA ILE A 416 22.06 32.56 24.27
C ILE A 416 21.65 33.25 22.96
N GLU A 417 22.06 32.71 21.84
CA GLU A 417 21.72 33.22 20.51
C GLU A 417 20.20 33.24 20.28
N LEU A 418 19.53 32.13 20.57
CA LEU A 418 18.08 32.01 20.42
C LEU A 418 17.30 32.96 21.33
N LYS A 419 17.75 33.16 22.58
CA LYS A 419 17.10 34.10 23.51
C LYS A 419 17.27 35.57 23.11
N GLN A 420 18.26 35.87 22.27
CA GLN A 420 18.49 37.21 21.73
C GLN A 420 17.87 37.40 20.35
N SER A 421 17.41 36.31 19.74
CA SER A 421 16.81 36.32 18.39
C SER A 421 15.41 36.91 18.43
N SER A 422 15.10 37.71 17.39
CA SER A 422 13.73 38.17 17.09
C SER A 422 13.01 37.24 16.12
N ASP A 423 13.59 36.11 15.76
CA ASP A 423 12.98 35.11 14.87
C ASP A 423 11.78 34.48 15.59
N GLY A 424 10.62 34.48 14.92
CA GLY A 424 9.39 33.87 15.42
C GLY A 424 9.48 32.33 15.59
N GLN A 425 10.52 31.70 15.07
CA GLN A 425 10.81 30.26 15.28
C GLN A 425 11.70 29.99 16.52
N ALA A 426 12.36 31.01 17.06
CA ALA A 426 13.26 30.83 18.22
C ALA A 426 12.61 30.07 19.40
N PRO A 427 11.33 30.30 19.78
CA PRO A 427 10.70 29.51 20.82
C PRO A 427 10.60 28.00 20.53
N ALA A 428 10.40 27.60 19.25
CA ALA A 428 10.38 26.20 18.89
C ALA A 428 11.75 25.55 19.08
N TRP A 429 12.81 26.24 18.69
CA TRP A 429 14.20 25.76 18.88
C TRP A 429 14.59 25.71 20.36
N ILE A 430 14.14 26.66 21.17
CA ILE A 430 14.32 26.64 22.64
C ILE A 430 13.61 25.42 23.24
N GLY A 431 12.42 25.09 22.77
CA GLY A 431 11.70 23.90 23.18
C GLY A 431 12.43 22.61 22.82
N GLU A 432 13.03 22.55 21.62
CA GLU A 432 13.85 21.42 21.20
C GLU A 432 15.12 21.29 22.05
N LEU A 433 15.82 22.39 22.36
CA LEU A 433 16.93 22.35 23.30
C LEU A 433 16.50 21.87 24.69
N GLY A 434 15.30 22.25 25.14
CA GLY A 434 14.72 21.75 26.39
C GLY A 434 14.58 20.22 26.39
N TRP A 435 14.19 19.64 25.28
CA TRP A 435 14.13 18.18 25.13
C TRP A 435 15.52 17.52 25.17
N TRP A 436 16.54 18.12 24.54
CA TRP A 436 17.92 17.63 24.64
C TRP A 436 18.44 17.66 26.08
N TYR A 437 18.12 18.70 26.87
CA TYR A 437 18.44 18.75 28.30
C TYR A 437 17.68 17.68 29.11
N TYR A 438 16.45 17.34 28.74
CA TYR A 438 15.74 16.20 29.35
C TYR A 438 16.49 14.89 29.13
N LEU A 439 16.92 14.63 27.89
CA LEU A 439 17.70 13.43 27.53
C LEU A 439 19.07 13.39 28.22
N ASP A 440 19.66 14.55 28.54
CA ASP A 440 20.90 14.71 29.33
C ASP A 440 20.67 14.59 30.86
N ALA A 441 19.46 14.30 31.29
CA ALA A 441 19.04 14.26 32.69
C ALA A 441 19.16 15.59 33.44
N ASN A 442 19.27 16.71 32.76
CA ASN A 442 19.21 18.04 33.34
C ASN A 442 17.76 18.54 33.37
N TYR A 443 16.94 17.87 34.18
CA TYR A 443 15.48 18.03 34.17
C TYR A 443 15.01 19.42 34.57
N GLN A 444 15.67 20.09 35.54
CA GLN A 444 15.28 21.44 35.92
C GLN A 444 15.50 22.43 34.77
N LYS A 445 16.63 22.34 34.09
CA LYS A 445 16.90 23.16 32.91
C LYS A 445 15.93 22.87 31.76
N ALA A 446 15.56 21.60 31.56
CA ALA A 446 14.52 21.21 30.61
C ALA A 446 13.18 21.88 30.94
N VAL A 447 12.73 21.85 32.21
CA VAL A 447 11.50 22.51 32.64
C VAL A 447 11.54 24.01 32.38
N ASP A 448 12.67 24.69 32.69
CA ASP A 448 12.80 26.11 32.48
C ASP A 448 12.66 26.50 30.99
N LEU A 449 13.38 25.81 30.10
CA LEU A 449 13.35 26.11 28.67
C LEU A 449 12.00 25.73 28.02
N LEU A 450 11.47 24.57 28.36
CA LEU A 450 10.18 24.10 27.81
C LEU A 450 9.01 24.97 28.33
N SER A 451 9.07 25.44 29.56
CA SER A 451 8.04 26.36 30.09
C SER A 451 8.04 27.70 29.35
N ASP A 452 9.23 28.26 29.10
CA ASP A 452 9.38 29.50 28.32
C ASP A 452 8.87 29.32 26.88
N ALA A 453 9.27 28.25 26.23
CA ALA A 453 8.85 27.94 24.85
C ALA A 453 7.32 27.74 24.75
N VAL A 454 6.72 26.97 25.66
CA VAL A 454 5.27 26.72 25.71
C VAL A 454 4.47 27.99 26.01
N GLN A 455 4.99 28.89 26.85
CA GLN A 455 4.33 30.16 27.11
C GLN A 455 4.24 31.03 25.87
N GLN A 456 5.28 31.01 25.02
CA GLN A 456 5.33 31.78 23.78
C GLN A 456 4.57 31.11 22.63
N ARG A 457 4.49 29.79 22.63
CA ARG A 457 3.81 28.99 21.59
C ARG A 457 2.89 27.92 22.19
N PRO A 458 1.78 28.29 22.80
CA PRO A 458 0.91 27.35 23.55
C PRO A 458 0.22 26.31 22.67
N GLY A 459 0.15 26.54 21.34
CA GLY A 459 -0.43 25.61 20.38
C GLY A 459 0.49 24.46 19.94
N GLU A 460 1.77 24.48 20.31
CA GLU A 460 2.74 23.43 19.96
C GLU A 460 2.61 22.23 20.92
N LEU A 461 1.76 21.27 20.53
CA LEU A 461 1.38 20.15 21.40
C LEU A 461 2.56 19.29 21.85
N GLN A 462 3.54 19.06 20.97
CA GLN A 462 4.72 18.27 21.28
C GLN A 462 5.57 18.91 22.39
N MET A 463 5.76 20.24 22.34
CA MET A 463 6.48 20.94 23.42
C MET A 463 5.75 20.83 24.76
N GLY A 464 4.41 20.90 24.74
CA GLY A 464 3.60 20.70 25.94
C GLY A 464 3.77 19.30 26.54
N LEU A 465 3.88 18.30 25.70
CA LEU A 465 4.14 16.91 26.10
C LEU A 465 5.56 16.73 26.65
N HIS A 466 6.56 17.29 26.00
CA HIS A 466 7.94 17.30 26.51
C HIS A 466 8.06 18.01 27.87
N LEU A 467 7.35 19.12 28.05
CA LEU A 467 7.27 19.78 29.35
C LEU A 467 6.67 18.88 30.44
N ALA A 468 5.59 18.14 30.10
CA ALA A 468 4.99 17.22 31.05
C ALA A 468 5.97 16.11 31.47
N TRP A 469 6.72 15.54 30.55
CA TRP A 469 7.79 14.59 30.87
C TRP A 469 8.87 15.19 31.80
N ALA A 470 9.31 16.40 31.52
CA ALA A 470 10.29 17.10 32.38
C ALA A 470 9.73 17.41 33.77
N LEU A 471 8.45 17.81 33.88
CA LEU A 471 7.77 18.04 35.16
C LEU A 471 7.65 16.77 36.00
N ILE A 472 7.43 15.61 35.39
CA ILE A 472 7.40 14.30 36.06
C ILE A 472 8.74 14.04 36.76
N GLU A 473 9.85 14.28 36.08
CA GLU A 473 11.20 14.06 36.64
C GLU A 473 11.53 14.93 37.85
N VAL A 474 11.03 16.18 37.86
CA VAL A 474 11.18 17.07 39.03
C VAL A 474 10.05 16.90 40.04
N ARG A 475 9.29 15.82 39.96
CA ARG A 475 8.20 15.42 40.89
C ARG A 475 7.01 16.40 40.96
N ARG A 476 6.82 17.19 39.91
CA ARG A 476 5.67 18.12 39.79
C ARG A 476 4.51 17.41 39.06
N TYR A 477 4.04 16.28 39.62
CA TYR A 477 3.06 15.41 38.98
C TYR A 477 1.72 16.10 38.69
N GLY A 478 1.24 16.94 39.60
CA GLY A 478 0.01 17.71 39.42
C GLY A 478 0.07 18.65 38.23
N ASP A 479 1.18 19.40 38.12
CA ASP A 479 1.40 20.31 36.99
C ASP A 479 1.52 19.56 35.66
N ALA A 480 2.19 18.41 35.67
CA ALA A 480 2.29 17.53 34.48
C ALA A 480 0.91 17.03 34.04
N LEU A 481 0.08 16.55 34.98
CA LEU A 481 -1.27 16.07 34.68
C LEU A 481 -2.15 17.19 34.15
N GLN A 482 -2.14 18.36 34.75
CA GLN A 482 -2.88 19.54 34.28
C GLN A 482 -2.46 19.88 32.84
N ARG A 483 -1.16 19.93 32.56
CA ARG A 483 -0.65 20.23 31.22
C ARG A 483 -1.14 19.23 30.18
N LEU A 484 -1.22 17.95 30.54
CA LEU A 484 -1.68 16.89 29.67
C LEU A 484 -3.21 16.89 29.47
N GLU A 485 -3.99 17.42 30.42
CA GLU A 485 -5.45 17.59 30.28
C GLU A 485 -5.80 18.75 29.35
N ASP A 486 -5.09 19.87 29.44
CA ASP A 486 -5.35 21.10 28.69
C ASP A 486 -5.04 20.96 27.17
N ALA A 487 -4.32 19.93 26.75
CA ALA A 487 -3.89 19.78 25.37
C ALA A 487 -5.02 19.31 24.46
N VAL A 488 -5.17 19.98 23.31
CA VAL A 488 -6.08 19.62 22.22
C VAL A 488 -5.83 18.16 21.77
N TYR A 489 -6.88 17.51 21.26
CA TYR A 489 -6.75 16.15 20.72
C TYR A 489 -5.92 16.15 19.44
N ASP A 490 -4.81 15.40 19.42
CA ASP A 490 -4.02 15.08 18.23
C ASP A 490 -3.69 13.58 18.22
N PRO A 491 -4.16 12.81 17.21
CA PRO A 491 -3.96 11.36 17.15
C PRO A 491 -2.49 10.94 17.23
N ARG A 492 -1.58 11.78 16.73
CA ARG A 492 -0.13 11.48 16.64
C ARG A 492 0.54 11.35 18.01
N ILE A 493 0.07 12.13 19.00
CA ILE A 493 0.67 12.17 20.34
C ILE A 493 -0.18 11.50 21.43
N GLN A 494 -1.37 10.99 21.10
CA GLN A 494 -2.30 10.47 22.12
C GLN A 494 -1.73 9.31 22.94
N SER A 495 -1.01 8.40 22.30
CA SER A 495 -0.40 7.26 23.00
C SER A 495 0.68 7.72 23.98
N GLU A 496 1.56 8.63 23.55
CA GLU A 496 2.62 9.17 24.38
C GLU A 496 2.05 10.04 25.52
N LYS A 497 1.03 10.85 25.22
CA LYS A 497 0.27 11.62 26.21
C LYS A 497 -0.34 10.70 27.28
N ALA A 498 -0.96 9.59 26.87
CA ALA A 498 -1.52 8.61 27.78
C ALA A 498 -0.43 7.94 28.63
N MET A 499 0.75 7.65 28.07
CA MET A 499 1.86 7.09 28.82
C MET A 499 2.44 8.09 29.84
N ALA A 500 2.61 9.35 29.47
CA ALA A 500 3.05 10.39 30.40
C ALA A 500 2.08 10.53 31.59
N ARG A 501 0.76 10.49 31.33
CA ARG A 501 -0.27 10.45 32.39
C ARG A 501 -0.16 9.21 33.25
N ALA A 502 0.03 8.05 32.64
CA ALA A 502 0.19 6.78 33.36
C ALA A 502 1.38 6.84 34.33
N VAL A 503 2.53 7.34 33.87
CA VAL A 503 3.72 7.50 34.72
C VAL A 503 3.47 8.52 35.83
N ALA A 504 2.86 9.67 35.53
CA ALA A 504 2.52 10.67 36.54
C ALA A 504 1.57 10.12 37.61
N HIS A 505 0.50 9.45 37.22
CA HIS A 505 -0.43 8.81 38.17
C HIS A 505 0.24 7.70 39.00
N TRP A 506 1.11 6.89 38.36
CA TRP A 506 1.85 5.81 39.03
C TRP A 506 2.73 6.36 40.16
N LEU A 507 3.51 7.39 39.86
CA LEU A 507 4.39 8.06 40.83
C LEU A 507 3.61 8.86 41.89
N ALA A 508 2.41 9.34 41.57
CA ALA A 508 1.47 9.93 42.52
C ALA A 508 0.67 8.90 43.33
N GLN A 509 1.01 7.61 43.27
CA GLN A 509 0.35 6.49 43.95
C GLN A 509 -1.12 6.26 43.54
N GLN A 510 -1.54 6.75 42.40
CA GLN A 510 -2.88 6.56 41.82
C GLN A 510 -2.90 5.37 40.85
N HIS A 511 -2.61 4.18 41.37
CA HIS A 511 -2.29 2.99 40.54
C HIS A 511 -3.41 2.55 39.63
N ASP A 512 -4.69 2.69 40.00
CA ASP A 512 -5.82 2.27 39.16
C ASP A 512 -5.94 3.18 37.94
N GLN A 513 -5.80 4.50 38.12
CA GLN A 513 -5.80 5.47 37.03
C GLN A 513 -4.60 5.27 36.10
N ALA A 514 -3.41 5.02 36.70
CA ALA A 514 -2.20 4.72 35.94
C ALA A 514 -2.38 3.52 35.00
N LEU A 515 -3.04 2.45 35.45
CA LEU A 515 -3.27 1.25 34.65
C LEU A 515 -4.32 1.47 33.53
N LEU A 516 -5.29 2.37 33.74
CA LEU A 516 -6.23 2.79 32.70
C LEU A 516 -5.50 3.57 31.58
N ASP A 517 -4.67 4.54 31.97
CA ASP A 517 -3.87 5.31 31.03
C ASP A 517 -2.82 4.44 30.31
N LEU A 518 -2.19 3.49 31.01
CA LEU A 518 -1.30 2.48 30.40
C LEU A 518 -2.01 1.68 29.32
N LYS A 519 -3.27 1.25 29.57
CA LYS A 519 -4.05 0.51 28.57
C LYS A 519 -4.30 1.37 27.32
N ALA A 520 -4.62 2.64 27.50
CA ALA A 520 -4.81 3.57 26.37
C ALA A 520 -3.51 3.79 25.59
N ALA A 521 -2.38 3.97 26.29
CA ALA A 521 -1.07 4.12 25.66
C ALA A 521 -0.68 2.91 24.81
N LEU A 522 -0.81 1.70 25.36
CA LEU A 522 -0.47 0.45 24.67
C LEU A 522 -1.40 0.16 23.49
N GLY A 523 -2.65 0.62 23.54
CA GLY A 523 -3.58 0.51 22.42
C GLY A 523 -3.15 1.31 21.20
N GLY A 524 -2.49 2.44 21.40
CA GLY A 524 -1.96 3.29 20.33
C GLY A 524 -0.52 2.98 19.94
N GLN A 525 0.30 2.51 20.91
CA GLN A 525 1.75 2.33 20.72
C GLN A 525 2.28 1.15 21.55
N PRO A 526 2.28 -0.06 20.97
CA PRO A 526 2.72 -1.28 21.66
C PRO A 526 4.21 -1.30 21.98
N GLU A 527 5.05 -0.44 21.37
CA GLU A 527 6.49 -0.29 21.65
C GLU A 527 6.78 0.02 23.11
N TRP A 528 5.82 0.58 23.85
CA TRP A 528 5.95 0.77 25.28
C TRP A 528 6.18 -0.53 26.08
N GLU A 529 5.86 -1.70 25.49
CA GLU A 529 6.21 -3.01 26.06
C GLU A 529 7.68 -3.39 25.82
N ASN A 530 8.36 -2.74 24.88
CA ASN A 530 9.77 -2.98 24.59
C ASN A 530 10.67 -2.18 25.54
N SER A 531 11.24 -2.86 26.53
CA SER A 531 12.10 -2.25 27.54
C SER A 531 13.32 -1.52 26.94
N SER A 532 13.91 -2.05 25.86
CA SER A 532 15.06 -1.42 25.19
C SER A 532 14.66 -0.10 24.52
N TRP A 533 13.49 -0.10 23.88
CA TRP A 533 12.93 1.09 23.24
C TRP A 533 12.68 2.20 24.27
N VAL A 534 12.00 1.86 25.38
CA VAL A 534 11.68 2.84 26.43
C VAL A 534 12.95 3.41 27.08
N LYS A 535 13.93 2.55 27.40
CA LYS A 535 15.19 2.99 28.05
C LYS A 535 16.07 3.87 27.15
N ALA A 536 15.97 3.73 25.83
CA ALA A 536 16.73 4.53 24.90
C ALA A 536 16.17 5.95 24.73
N LEU A 537 14.85 6.10 24.86
CA LEU A 537 14.14 7.32 24.51
C LEU A 537 13.66 8.16 25.72
N TYR A 538 13.56 7.53 26.89
CA TYR A 538 13.03 8.17 28.09
C TYR A 538 13.99 8.01 29.28
N SER A 539 13.71 8.74 30.33
CA SER A 539 14.49 8.71 31.56
C SER A 539 14.48 7.34 32.25
N PRO A 540 15.48 7.05 33.11
CA PRO A 540 15.47 5.84 33.94
C PRO A 540 14.22 5.74 34.83
N LEU A 541 13.72 6.86 35.39
CA LEU A 541 12.51 6.87 36.23
C LEU A 541 11.26 6.51 35.43
N ALA A 542 11.09 7.10 34.24
CA ALA A 542 10.00 6.78 33.34
C ALA A 542 10.06 5.31 32.90
N ALA A 543 11.24 4.82 32.49
CA ALA A 543 11.42 3.42 32.06
C ALA A 543 11.12 2.42 33.17
N GLN A 544 11.57 2.71 34.40
CA GLN A 544 11.26 1.88 35.56
C GLN A 544 9.75 1.86 35.85
N SER A 545 9.11 3.04 35.86
CA SER A 545 7.66 3.16 36.10
C SER A 545 6.84 2.36 35.09
N VAL A 546 7.20 2.40 33.80
CA VAL A 546 6.55 1.61 32.75
C VAL A 546 6.69 0.12 33.03
N GLN A 547 7.89 -0.37 33.41
CA GLN A 547 8.12 -1.78 33.72
C GLN A 547 7.32 -2.25 34.94
N GLU A 548 7.25 -1.42 35.99
CA GLU A 548 6.47 -1.72 37.19
C GLU A 548 4.96 -1.80 36.88
N MET A 549 4.43 -0.89 36.08
CA MET A 549 3.04 -0.89 35.64
C MET A 549 2.71 -2.12 34.79
N LEU A 550 3.59 -2.51 33.86
CA LEU A 550 3.43 -3.72 33.04
C LEU A 550 3.40 -4.98 33.92
N ALA A 551 4.29 -5.07 34.91
CA ALA A 551 4.33 -6.19 35.84
C ALA A 551 3.05 -6.24 36.72
N GLU A 552 2.54 -5.12 37.20
CA GLU A 552 1.29 -5.04 37.96
C GLU A 552 0.07 -5.42 37.12
N ARG A 553 0.01 -4.97 35.86
CA ARG A 553 -1.03 -5.38 34.89
C ARG A 553 -1.09 -6.91 34.76
N GLU A 554 0.04 -7.57 34.57
CA GLU A 554 0.11 -9.02 34.43
C GLU A 554 -0.29 -9.75 35.73
N ARG A 555 0.14 -9.25 36.89
CA ARG A 555 -0.30 -9.79 38.19
C ARG A 555 -1.81 -9.73 38.36
N ARG A 556 -2.45 -8.63 38.00
CA ARG A 556 -3.93 -8.48 38.06
C ARG A 556 -4.65 -9.41 37.08
N LYS A 557 -4.15 -9.57 35.88
CA LYS A 557 -4.70 -10.53 34.90
C LYS A 557 -4.65 -11.97 35.43
N GLN A 558 -3.54 -12.39 36.04
CA GLN A 558 -3.40 -13.74 36.61
C GLN A 558 -4.39 -13.98 37.77
N LYS A 559 -4.53 -13.01 38.68
CA LYS A 559 -5.49 -13.10 39.79
C LYS A 559 -6.94 -13.23 39.27
N SER A 560 -7.30 -12.46 38.26
CA SER A 560 -8.64 -12.53 37.64
C SER A 560 -8.90 -13.90 37.00
N ARG A 561 -7.94 -14.45 36.27
CA ARG A 561 -8.07 -15.80 35.66
C ARG A 561 -8.28 -16.89 36.73
N ILE A 562 -7.54 -16.84 37.82
CA ILE A 562 -7.69 -17.80 38.94
C ILE A 562 -9.07 -17.69 39.62
N ALA A 563 -9.59 -16.46 39.75
CA ALA A 563 -10.91 -16.21 40.33
C ALA A 563 -12.06 -16.70 39.45
N THR A 564 -11.89 -16.71 38.14
CA THR A 564 -12.91 -17.13 37.15
C THR A 564 -12.91 -18.68 36.96
N THR A 565 -11.84 -19.34 37.38
CA THR A 565 -11.68 -20.83 37.26
C THR A 565 -12.08 -21.58 38.55
N ARG A 566 -12.45 -20.85 39.58
CA ARG A 566 -13.06 -21.35 40.82
C ARG A 566 -14.55 -21.03 40.85
#